data_01144bfeef946819a8f88da63327433c
#
_entry.id   01144bfeef946819a8f88da63327433c
#
_cell.length_a   1.000
_cell.length_b   1.000
_cell.length_c   1.000
_cell.angle_alpha   90.00
_cell.angle_beta   90.00
_cell.angle_gamma   90.00
#
_symmetry.space_group_name_H-M   'P 1'
#
loop_
_entity.id
_entity.type
_entity.pdbx_description
1 polymer ?
#
loop_
_entity_poly.entity_id
_entity_poly.type
_entity_poly.pdbx_seq_one_letter_code
_entity_poly.pdbx_strand_id
1 'polypeptide(L)'
;MDQMKEYEPEFDQMLFYLPLSGSTFKKVYYDDLLGRAVSKFVPADDLIVPYSATSLEDAEAIIHVVKISENDLRKQQVAGFYRDIDLGKPPVTENQLQDKKLELEGISKDGQENQYTLLEVHTDLDLAGYQDEGQDGEPTGIKLPYIVTIAQANNKILSIRRNYQPTDPMKKKIQYFVQFKFLPGTGFYGFGLIHMIGGLTRTATAALRQLLDAGTLANLP
;
A
#
# COMPACT_ATOMS: atom_id res chain seq x y z
N MET A 1 22.76 7.05 1.69
CA MET A 1 22.40 5.74 1.14
C MET A 1 23.06 4.60 1.93
N ASP A 2 24.32 4.69 2.30
CA ASP A 2 25.06 3.61 3.00
C ASP A 2 24.48 3.18 4.36
N GLN A 3 23.58 3.97 4.94
CA GLN A 3 22.89 3.64 6.20
C GLN A 3 21.57 2.87 6.01
N MET A 4 21.04 2.83 4.79
CA MET A 4 19.76 2.15 4.47
C MET A 4 20.05 0.79 3.83
N LYS A 5 20.20 -0.25 4.64
CA LYS A 5 20.50 -1.60 4.17
C LYS A 5 19.42 -2.18 3.24
N GLU A 6 18.17 -1.75 3.43
CA GLU A 6 17.02 -2.18 2.63
C GLU A 6 16.88 -1.44 1.30
N TYR A 7 17.65 -0.36 1.06
CA TYR A 7 17.43 0.50 -0.10
C TYR A 7 17.62 -0.22 -1.44
N GLU A 8 18.71 -0.97 -1.57
CA GLU A 8 19.06 -1.68 -2.81
C GLU A 8 18.06 -2.80 -3.14
N PRO A 9 17.78 -3.79 -2.25
CA PRO A 9 16.82 -4.84 -2.55
C PRO A 9 15.40 -4.33 -2.78
N GLU A 10 14.96 -3.33 -2.03
CA GLU A 10 13.65 -2.69 -2.21
C GLU A 10 13.58 -1.88 -3.52
N PHE A 11 14.70 -1.36 -3.99
CA PHE A 11 14.79 -0.66 -5.28
C PHE A 11 14.76 -1.63 -6.44
N ASP A 12 15.49 -2.74 -6.38
CA ASP A 12 15.47 -3.80 -7.38
C ASP A 12 14.09 -4.39 -7.54
N GLN A 13 13.40 -4.65 -6.44
CA GLN A 13 12.02 -5.11 -6.47
C GLN A 13 11.11 -4.08 -7.15
N MET A 14 11.26 -2.80 -6.84
CA MET A 14 10.51 -1.73 -7.49
C MET A 14 10.76 -1.69 -9.00
N LEU A 15 12.03 -1.81 -9.44
CA LEU A 15 12.38 -1.81 -10.86
C LEU A 15 11.78 -2.98 -11.63
N PHE A 16 11.62 -4.13 -10.98
CA PHE A 16 10.94 -5.29 -11.57
C PHE A 16 9.43 -5.05 -11.73
N TYR A 17 8.78 -4.54 -10.69
CA TYR A 17 7.33 -4.33 -10.69
C TYR A 17 6.88 -3.14 -11.55
N LEU A 18 7.68 -2.08 -11.62
CA LEU A 18 7.31 -0.85 -12.31
C LEU A 18 6.95 -1.04 -13.78
N PRO A 19 7.76 -1.74 -14.62
CA PRO A 19 7.39 -2.00 -16.01
C PRO A 19 6.15 -2.87 -16.14
N LEU A 20 5.93 -3.83 -15.25
CA LEU A 20 4.82 -4.76 -15.31
C LEU A 20 3.49 -4.08 -14.96
N SER A 21 3.40 -3.49 -13.77
CA SER A 21 2.18 -2.89 -13.25
C SER A 21 1.92 -1.47 -13.75
N GLY A 22 2.96 -0.77 -14.19
CA GLY A 22 2.88 0.62 -14.67
C GLY A 22 2.97 1.66 -13.58
N SER A 23 2.75 1.29 -12.31
CA SER A 23 2.90 2.18 -11.16
C SER A 23 3.41 1.43 -9.96
N THR A 24 4.31 2.08 -9.23
CA THR A 24 4.81 1.62 -7.94
C THR A 24 5.04 2.80 -7.03
N PHE A 25 5.19 2.53 -5.75
CA PHE A 25 5.38 3.57 -4.75
C PHE A 25 6.57 3.24 -3.86
N LYS A 26 7.15 4.26 -3.27
CA LYS A 26 8.06 4.14 -2.14
C LYS A 26 7.51 4.92 -0.97
N LYS A 27 7.53 4.32 0.22
CA LYS A 27 7.26 4.97 1.49
C LYS A 27 8.59 5.34 2.14
N VAL A 28 8.80 6.62 2.38
CA VAL A 28 10.01 7.16 3.03
C VAL A 28 9.63 7.79 4.35
N TYR A 29 10.22 7.33 5.43
CA TYR A 29 9.96 7.84 6.78
C TYR A 29 11.19 7.66 7.67
N TYR A 30 11.19 8.37 8.79
CA TYR A 30 12.17 8.15 9.85
C TYR A 30 11.61 7.13 10.84
N ASP A 31 12.37 6.09 11.13
CA ASP A 31 12.00 5.06 12.10
C ASP A 31 12.76 5.33 13.41
N ASP A 32 12.02 5.73 14.44
CA ASP A 32 12.57 6.08 15.74
C ASP A 32 13.19 4.87 16.45
N LEU A 33 12.68 3.66 16.22
CA LEU A 33 13.20 2.43 16.80
C LEU A 33 14.55 2.05 16.16
N LEU A 34 14.71 2.30 14.87
CA LEU A 34 15.95 2.06 14.13
C LEU A 34 16.89 3.26 14.17
N GLY A 35 16.42 4.45 14.59
CA GLY A 35 17.18 5.68 14.64
C GLY A 35 17.67 6.16 13.27
N ARG A 36 16.98 5.83 12.16
CA ARG A 36 17.39 6.17 10.80
C ARG A 36 16.21 6.32 9.85
N ALA A 37 16.46 6.97 8.72
CA ALA A 37 15.51 6.99 7.63
C ALA A 37 15.39 5.60 6.99
N VAL A 38 14.17 5.25 6.58
CA VAL A 38 13.79 3.98 5.95
C VAL A 38 13.07 4.27 4.65
N SER A 39 13.38 3.51 3.61
CA SER A 39 12.71 3.59 2.31
C SER A 39 12.21 2.20 1.92
N LYS A 40 10.88 2.00 1.94
CA LYS A 40 10.23 0.73 1.62
C LYS A 40 9.50 0.79 0.30
N PHE A 41 9.59 -0.29 -0.46
CA PHE A 41 8.76 -0.50 -1.65
C PHE A 41 7.31 -0.77 -1.24
N VAL A 42 6.38 -0.15 -1.96
CA VAL A 42 4.93 -0.37 -1.80
C VAL A 42 4.36 -0.67 -3.18
N PRO A 43 3.84 -1.88 -3.39
CA PRO A 43 3.17 -2.23 -4.64
C PRO A 43 1.87 -1.43 -4.80
N ALA A 44 1.42 -1.29 -6.06
CA ALA A 44 0.21 -0.53 -6.35
C ALA A 44 -1.06 -1.13 -5.69
N ASP A 45 -1.07 -2.43 -5.44
CA ASP A 45 -2.18 -3.14 -4.80
C ASP A 45 -2.34 -2.77 -3.31
N ASP A 46 -1.25 -2.33 -2.65
CA ASP A 46 -1.23 -2.00 -1.22
C ASP A 46 -1.40 -0.50 -0.95
N LEU A 47 -1.57 0.33 -2.00
CA LEU A 47 -1.84 1.75 -1.86
C LEU A 47 -3.15 2.13 -2.53
N ILE A 48 -4.14 2.50 -1.74
CA ILE A 48 -5.48 2.83 -2.19
C ILE A 48 -5.67 4.35 -2.10
N VAL A 49 -6.11 4.94 -3.20
CA VAL A 49 -6.44 6.36 -3.30
C VAL A 49 -7.86 6.54 -3.84
N PRO A 50 -8.55 7.66 -3.55
CA PRO A 50 -9.85 7.97 -4.13
C PRO A 50 -9.77 8.03 -5.66
N TYR A 51 -10.85 7.63 -6.32
CA TYR A 51 -10.93 7.65 -7.79
C TYR A 51 -10.76 9.06 -8.40
N SER A 52 -11.11 10.09 -7.65
CA SER A 52 -10.96 11.50 -8.05
C SER A 52 -9.53 12.00 -8.03
N ALA A 53 -8.60 11.31 -7.34
CA ALA A 53 -7.22 11.74 -7.21
C ALA A 53 -6.47 11.60 -8.54
N THR A 54 -5.68 12.63 -8.90
CA THR A 54 -4.76 12.60 -10.04
C THR A 54 -3.31 12.49 -9.62
N SER A 55 -3.00 12.91 -8.39
CA SER A 55 -1.67 12.83 -7.76
C SER A 55 -1.79 12.45 -6.28
N LEU A 56 -0.66 12.16 -5.64
CA LEU A 56 -0.62 11.93 -4.18
C LEU A 56 -0.85 13.22 -3.39
N GLU A 57 -0.62 14.38 -4.01
CA GLU A 57 -0.74 15.67 -3.35
C GLU A 57 -2.20 16.12 -3.23
N ASP A 58 -3.01 15.85 -4.26
CA ASP A 58 -4.42 16.20 -4.33
C ASP A 58 -5.36 15.12 -3.77
N ALA A 59 -4.81 13.96 -3.40
CA ALA A 59 -5.59 12.90 -2.79
C ALA A 59 -6.11 13.31 -1.41
N GLU A 60 -7.44 13.31 -1.22
CA GLU A 60 -8.09 13.59 0.06
C GLU A 60 -7.75 12.54 1.12
N ALA A 61 -7.57 11.30 0.69
CA ALA A 61 -7.14 10.19 1.54
C ALA A 61 -6.18 9.27 0.81
N ILE A 62 -5.18 8.76 1.52
CA ILE A 62 -4.26 7.73 1.05
C ILE A 62 -4.32 6.60 2.07
N ILE A 63 -4.65 5.39 1.63
CA ILE A 63 -4.73 4.22 2.51
C ILE A 63 -3.61 3.26 2.11
N HIS A 64 -2.73 2.98 3.04
CA HIS A 64 -1.66 1.99 2.91
C HIS A 64 -2.05 0.72 3.66
N VAL A 65 -2.11 -0.39 2.94
CA VAL A 65 -2.40 -1.72 3.48
C VAL A 65 -1.11 -2.33 3.98
N VAL A 66 -1.01 -2.59 5.28
CA VAL A 66 0.19 -3.13 5.93
C VAL A 66 -0.15 -4.48 6.52
N LYS A 67 0.65 -5.50 6.18
CA LYS A 67 0.57 -6.81 6.81
C LYS A 67 1.63 -6.90 7.90
N ILE A 68 1.22 -7.29 9.09
CA ILE A 68 2.11 -7.37 10.26
C ILE A 68 1.91 -8.69 11.00
N SER A 69 3.01 -9.30 11.44
CA SER A 69 2.98 -10.48 12.29
C SER A 69 2.43 -10.16 13.68
N GLU A 70 1.90 -11.15 14.38
CA GLU A 70 1.42 -10.98 15.75
C GLU A 70 2.53 -10.47 16.69
N ASN A 71 3.74 -11.02 16.55
CA ASN A 71 4.87 -10.62 17.36
C ASN A 71 5.29 -9.15 17.12
N ASP A 72 5.31 -8.72 15.86
CA ASP A 72 5.70 -7.34 15.53
C ASP A 72 4.61 -6.36 15.92
N LEU A 73 3.33 -6.74 15.80
CA LEU A 73 2.22 -5.97 16.35
C LEU A 73 2.40 -5.77 17.86
N ARG A 74 2.72 -6.86 18.60
CA ARG A 74 2.95 -6.80 20.05
C ARG A 74 4.14 -5.92 20.42
N LYS A 75 5.23 -5.99 19.67
CA LYS A 75 6.38 -5.07 19.86
C LYS A 75 5.96 -3.61 19.72
N GLN A 76 5.14 -3.29 18.72
CA GLN A 76 4.65 -1.93 18.48
C GLN A 76 3.70 -1.46 19.61
N GLN A 77 2.90 -2.37 20.17
CA GLN A 77 2.05 -2.07 21.33
C GLN A 77 2.88 -1.81 22.58
N VAL A 78 3.87 -2.67 22.89
CA VAL A 78 4.78 -2.50 24.04
C VAL A 78 5.61 -1.22 23.90
N ALA A 79 6.02 -0.86 22.70
CA ALA A 79 6.73 0.39 22.41
C ALA A 79 5.84 1.65 22.56
N GLY A 80 4.53 1.47 22.75
CA GLY A 80 3.58 2.58 22.86
C GLY A 80 3.20 3.24 21.53
N PHE A 81 3.60 2.64 20.41
CA PHE A 81 3.27 3.13 19.07
C PHE A 81 1.82 2.82 18.71
N TYR A 82 1.33 1.64 19.10
CA TYR A 82 -0.06 1.25 19.00
C TYR A 82 -0.67 1.09 20.38
N ARG A 83 -1.98 1.30 20.48
CA ARG A 83 -2.75 1.04 21.70
C ARG A 83 -2.71 -0.45 22.01
N ASP A 84 -2.55 -0.80 23.28
CA ASP A 84 -2.62 -2.19 23.78
C ASP A 84 -4.08 -2.66 23.79
N ILE A 85 -4.51 -3.21 22.65
CA ILE A 85 -5.85 -3.72 22.41
C ILE A 85 -5.72 -5.15 21.90
N ASP A 86 -6.45 -6.06 22.46
CA ASP A 86 -6.59 -7.41 21.92
C ASP A 86 -7.39 -7.38 20.60
N LEU A 87 -6.77 -7.82 19.53
CA LEU A 87 -7.38 -7.92 18.20
C LEU A 87 -7.99 -9.30 17.92
N GLY A 88 -7.86 -10.25 18.87
CA GLY A 88 -8.23 -11.64 18.65
C GLY A 88 -7.27 -12.34 17.67
N LYS A 89 -7.67 -13.50 17.16
CA LYS A 89 -6.86 -14.21 16.14
C LYS A 89 -6.90 -13.49 14.80
N PRO A 90 -5.79 -13.46 14.04
CA PRO A 90 -5.80 -12.93 12.70
C PRO A 90 -6.86 -13.63 11.85
N PRO A 91 -7.69 -12.90 11.09
CA PRO A 91 -8.68 -13.52 10.23
C PRO A 91 -7.96 -14.24 9.08
N VAL A 92 -8.40 -15.44 8.77
CA VAL A 92 -8.02 -16.11 7.52
C VAL A 92 -8.78 -15.40 6.40
N THR A 93 -8.12 -14.48 5.71
CA THR A 93 -8.73 -13.78 4.59
C THR A 93 -8.61 -14.63 3.33
N GLU A 94 -9.72 -15.22 2.89
CA GLU A 94 -9.79 -15.86 1.57
C GLU A 94 -9.79 -14.76 0.49
N ASN A 95 -8.64 -14.50 -0.09
CA ASN A 95 -8.52 -13.61 -1.23
C ASN A 95 -8.13 -14.41 -2.47
N GLN A 96 -9.06 -14.62 -3.39
CA GLN A 96 -8.87 -15.39 -4.62
C GLN A 96 -7.69 -14.92 -5.48
N LEU A 97 -7.39 -13.61 -5.48
CA LEU A 97 -6.24 -13.06 -6.20
C LEU A 97 -4.92 -13.43 -5.51
N GLN A 98 -4.91 -13.37 -4.19
CA GLN A 98 -3.74 -13.74 -3.39
C GLN A 98 -3.49 -15.25 -3.48
N ASP A 99 -4.55 -16.06 -3.43
CA ASP A 99 -4.48 -17.50 -3.62
C ASP A 99 -3.88 -17.87 -4.98
N LYS A 100 -4.30 -17.21 -6.07
CA LYS A 100 -3.73 -17.41 -7.40
C LYS A 100 -2.27 -16.96 -7.50
N LYS A 101 -1.88 -15.86 -6.83
CA LYS A 101 -0.47 -15.45 -6.77
C LYS A 101 0.39 -16.51 -6.10
N LEU A 102 -0.05 -17.04 -4.95
CA LEU A 102 0.66 -18.11 -4.22
C LEU A 102 0.76 -19.40 -5.04
N GLU A 103 -0.32 -19.79 -5.73
CA GLU A 103 -0.32 -20.94 -6.63
C GLU A 103 0.70 -20.77 -7.77
N LEU A 104 0.77 -19.59 -8.38
CA LEU A 104 1.75 -19.28 -9.43
C LEU A 104 3.20 -19.28 -8.90
N GLU A 105 3.41 -18.89 -7.65
CA GLU A 105 4.70 -18.90 -6.97
C GLU A 105 5.06 -20.27 -6.40
N GLY A 106 4.15 -21.26 -6.47
CA GLY A 106 4.36 -22.61 -5.95
C GLY A 106 4.34 -22.69 -4.42
N ILE A 107 3.76 -21.69 -3.76
CA ILE A 107 3.65 -21.63 -2.29
C ILE A 107 2.32 -22.23 -1.86
N SER A 108 2.35 -23.19 -0.92
CA SER A 108 1.14 -23.79 -0.40
C SER A 108 0.42 -22.85 0.59
N LYS A 109 -0.92 -22.93 0.61
CA LYS A 109 -1.75 -22.14 1.53
C LYS A 109 -1.47 -22.41 3.01
N ASP A 110 -1.01 -23.62 3.33
CA ASP A 110 -0.71 -24.04 4.70
C ASP A 110 0.49 -23.30 5.32
N GLY A 111 1.30 -22.63 4.49
CA GLY A 111 2.43 -21.80 4.92
C GLY A 111 2.08 -20.33 5.13
N GLN A 112 0.83 -19.90 5.00
CA GLN A 112 0.45 -18.52 5.31
C GLN A 112 0.57 -18.27 6.81
N GLU A 113 1.53 -17.46 7.17
CA GLU A 113 1.59 -16.91 8.51
C GLU A 113 0.31 -16.13 8.80
N ASN A 114 -0.25 -16.34 9.99
CA ASN A 114 -1.38 -15.57 10.49
C ASN A 114 -0.92 -14.11 10.67
N GLN A 115 -1.19 -13.26 9.68
CA GLN A 115 -0.84 -11.86 9.70
C GLN A 115 -2.07 -11.00 9.91
N TYR A 116 -1.93 -9.95 10.70
CA TYR A 116 -2.94 -8.90 10.79
C TYR A 116 -2.80 -7.95 9.62
N THR A 117 -3.92 -7.59 9.01
CA THR A 117 -3.97 -6.51 8.02
C THR A 117 -4.35 -5.21 8.72
N LEU A 118 -3.47 -4.24 8.63
CA LEU A 118 -3.67 -2.89 9.15
C LEU A 118 -3.88 -1.93 8.00
N LEU A 119 -4.78 -0.99 8.17
CA LEU A 119 -5.04 0.10 7.24
C LEU A 119 -4.47 1.38 7.86
N GLU A 120 -3.41 1.91 7.26
CA GLU A 120 -2.83 3.19 7.63
C GLU A 120 -3.45 4.27 6.72
N VAL A 121 -4.36 5.03 7.27
CA VAL A 121 -5.18 6.04 6.57
C VAL A 121 -4.60 7.41 6.81
N HIS A 122 -4.09 8.05 5.76
CA HIS A 122 -3.64 9.44 5.75
C HIS A 122 -4.80 10.29 5.24
N THR A 123 -5.42 11.11 6.09
CA THR A 123 -6.59 11.92 5.74
C THR A 123 -6.71 13.13 6.63
N ASP A 124 -7.52 14.09 6.22
CA ASP A 124 -7.79 15.29 6.98
C ASP A 124 -9.02 15.08 7.86
N LEU A 125 -8.88 15.31 9.17
CA LEU A 125 -9.93 15.09 10.17
C LEU A 125 -10.11 16.34 11.06
N ASP A 126 -11.34 16.57 11.45
CA ASP A 126 -11.69 17.49 12.53
C ASP A 126 -11.97 16.67 13.79
N LEU A 127 -11.00 16.64 14.71
CA LEU A 127 -11.07 15.83 15.93
C LEU A 127 -11.42 16.70 17.12
N ALA A 128 -12.49 16.36 17.83
CA ALA A 128 -12.90 17.05 19.05
C ALA A 128 -11.76 17.12 20.08
N GLY A 129 -11.43 18.32 20.54
CA GLY A 129 -10.32 18.59 21.47
C GLY A 129 -8.93 18.71 20.83
N TYR A 130 -8.84 18.55 19.49
CA TYR A 130 -7.61 18.73 18.70
C TYR A 130 -7.90 19.52 17.42
N GLN A 131 -8.92 20.36 17.47
CA GLN A 131 -9.38 21.18 16.36
C GLN A 131 -8.36 22.26 16.02
N ASP A 132 -8.44 22.78 14.81
CA ASP A 132 -7.73 23.99 14.46
C ASP A 132 -8.38 25.19 15.15
N GLU A 133 -7.58 26.00 15.85
CA GLU A 133 -8.06 27.17 16.58
C GLU A 133 -7.61 28.45 15.85
N GLY A 134 -8.54 29.37 15.69
CA GLY A 134 -8.28 30.70 15.18
C GLY A 134 -7.53 31.58 16.19
N GLN A 135 -7.23 32.81 15.81
CA GLN A 135 -6.58 33.79 16.69
C GLN A 135 -7.42 34.10 17.94
N ASP A 136 -8.72 33.91 17.84
CA ASP A 136 -9.69 34.13 18.93
C ASP A 136 -9.88 32.90 19.83
N GLY A 137 -9.18 31.80 19.59
CA GLY A 137 -9.30 30.54 20.31
C GLY A 137 -10.56 29.74 19.96
N GLU A 138 -11.34 30.17 18.99
CA GLU A 138 -12.51 29.44 18.50
C GLU A 138 -12.12 28.44 17.41
N PRO A 139 -12.82 27.27 17.34
CA PRO A 139 -12.57 26.27 16.28
C PRO A 139 -12.83 26.87 14.90
N THR A 140 -11.84 26.75 13.99
CA THR A 140 -11.97 27.26 12.62
C THR A 140 -12.82 26.36 11.72
N GLY A 141 -13.07 25.10 12.12
CA GLY A 141 -13.70 24.08 11.30
C GLY A 141 -12.81 23.54 10.18
N ILE A 142 -11.54 23.91 10.16
CA ILE A 142 -10.54 23.37 9.21
C ILE A 142 -10.16 21.96 9.67
N LYS A 143 -10.20 21.01 8.74
CA LYS A 143 -9.72 19.64 8.97
C LYS A 143 -8.19 19.62 8.92
N LEU A 144 -7.59 18.99 9.91
CA LEU A 144 -6.13 18.85 9.98
C LEU A 144 -5.65 17.48 9.51
N PRO A 145 -4.44 17.38 8.94
CA PRO A 145 -3.89 16.11 8.48
C PRO A 145 -3.57 15.16 9.64
N TYR A 146 -4.10 13.94 9.59
CA TYR A 146 -3.84 12.86 10.55
C TYR A 146 -3.52 11.55 9.84
N ILE A 147 -2.83 10.68 10.57
CA ILE A 147 -2.61 9.29 10.20
C ILE A 147 -3.36 8.43 11.21
N VAL A 148 -4.33 7.66 10.73
CA VAL A 148 -5.13 6.75 11.55
C VAL A 148 -4.79 5.33 11.16
N THR A 149 -4.34 4.52 12.13
CA THR A 149 -4.11 3.09 11.89
C THR A 149 -5.26 2.28 12.45
N ILE A 150 -5.88 1.47 11.58
CA ILE A 150 -7.08 0.69 11.88
C ILE A 150 -6.78 -0.78 11.59
N ALA A 151 -7.16 -1.68 12.49
CA ALA A 151 -7.13 -3.10 12.22
C ALA A 151 -8.35 -3.48 11.35
N GLN A 152 -8.09 -4.00 10.13
CA GLN A 152 -9.14 -4.32 9.15
C GLN A 152 -10.17 -5.32 9.68
N ALA A 153 -9.74 -6.31 10.45
CA ALA A 153 -10.61 -7.41 10.91
C ALA A 153 -11.77 -6.97 11.81
N ASN A 154 -11.55 -5.98 12.66
CA ASN A 154 -12.50 -5.58 13.70
C ASN A 154 -12.74 -4.07 13.74
N ASN A 155 -12.19 -3.32 12.81
CA ASN A 155 -12.28 -1.86 12.71
C ASN A 155 -11.82 -1.11 13.97
N LYS A 156 -10.95 -1.74 14.78
CA LYS A 156 -10.40 -1.09 15.97
C LYS A 156 -9.29 -0.12 15.59
N ILE A 157 -9.34 1.09 16.15
CA ILE A 157 -8.32 2.11 15.94
C ILE A 157 -7.15 1.81 16.88
N LEU A 158 -5.97 1.60 16.28
CA LEU A 158 -4.73 1.32 16.99
C LEU A 158 -3.95 2.59 17.32
N SER A 159 -3.93 3.56 16.43
CA SER A 159 -3.27 4.84 16.67
C SER A 159 -3.90 5.96 15.85
N ILE A 160 -3.81 7.18 16.38
CA ILE A 160 -4.10 8.42 15.67
C ILE A 160 -2.91 9.34 15.91
N ARG A 161 -2.29 9.83 14.82
CA ARG A 161 -1.12 10.68 14.90
C ARG A 161 -1.27 11.89 13.98
N ARG A 162 -0.72 13.02 14.40
CA ARG A 162 -0.65 14.23 13.57
C ARG A 162 0.25 13.97 12.36
N ASN A 163 -0.19 14.40 11.20
CA ASN A 163 0.56 14.32 9.95
C ASN A 163 1.02 15.70 9.45
N TYR A 164 1.34 16.57 10.38
CA TYR A 164 1.88 17.90 10.13
C TYR A 164 2.87 18.29 11.23
N GLN A 165 3.72 19.26 10.94
CA GLN A 165 4.61 19.81 11.97
C GLN A 165 3.87 20.86 12.79
N PRO A 166 3.85 20.77 14.12
CA PRO A 166 3.16 21.74 14.99
C PRO A 166 3.67 23.17 14.83
N THR A 167 4.93 23.32 14.40
CA THR A 167 5.59 24.62 14.16
C THR A 167 5.23 25.24 12.80
N ASP A 168 4.61 24.48 11.89
CA ASP A 168 4.18 24.98 10.58
C ASP A 168 2.83 25.71 10.73
N PRO A 169 2.78 27.04 10.48
CA PRO A 169 1.51 27.79 10.55
C PRO A 169 0.47 27.30 9.55
N MET A 170 0.90 26.74 8.43
CA MET A 170 0.03 26.22 7.38
C MET A 170 -0.44 24.79 7.64
N LYS A 171 0.13 24.12 8.65
CA LYS A 171 -0.19 22.71 9.03
C LYS A 171 -0.24 21.77 7.82
N LYS A 172 0.73 21.92 6.91
CA LYS A 172 0.79 21.16 5.66
C LYS A 172 0.99 19.66 5.92
N LYS A 173 0.26 18.85 5.16
CA LYS A 173 0.38 17.40 5.16
C LYS A 173 1.82 16.98 4.81
N ILE A 174 2.41 16.14 5.67
CA ILE A 174 3.70 15.51 5.39
C ILE A 174 3.46 14.35 4.41
N GLN A 175 4.19 14.36 3.28
CA GLN A 175 4.07 13.34 2.27
C GLN A 175 5.13 12.25 2.48
N TYR A 176 4.67 11.04 2.76
CA TYR A 176 5.54 9.87 2.97
C TYR A 176 5.70 9.02 1.71
N PHE A 177 4.79 9.14 0.75
CA PHE A 177 4.77 8.31 -0.43
C PHE A 177 5.31 9.05 -1.64
N VAL A 178 6.11 8.35 -2.44
CA VAL A 178 6.62 8.84 -3.73
C VAL A 178 6.12 7.87 -4.80
N GLN A 179 5.45 8.39 -5.83
CA GLN A 179 4.93 7.61 -6.94
C GLN A 179 5.94 7.55 -8.08
N PHE A 180 6.10 6.36 -8.65
CA PHE A 180 6.83 6.10 -9.87
C PHE A 180 5.87 5.57 -10.93
N LYS A 181 5.89 6.16 -12.13
CA LYS A 181 5.07 5.73 -13.28
C LYS A 181 5.99 5.26 -14.39
N PHE A 182 5.70 4.10 -14.99
CA PHE A 182 6.45 3.59 -16.16
C PHE A 182 6.11 4.41 -17.41
N LEU A 183 4.82 4.47 -17.75
CA LEU A 183 4.29 5.39 -18.74
C LEU A 183 3.16 6.21 -18.12
N PRO A 184 3.12 7.53 -18.32
CA PRO A 184 2.03 8.34 -17.80
C PRO A 184 0.69 7.87 -18.36
N GLY A 185 -0.29 7.67 -17.47
CA GLY A 185 -1.67 7.42 -17.84
C GLY A 185 -2.49 8.71 -17.80
N THR A 186 -3.79 8.62 -18.11
CA THR A 186 -4.74 9.71 -18.03
C THR A 186 -5.23 10.00 -16.61
N GLY A 187 -4.94 9.09 -15.65
CA GLY A 187 -5.34 9.18 -14.26
C GLY A 187 -4.18 9.04 -13.28
N PHE A 188 -4.52 8.62 -12.07
CA PHE A 188 -3.56 8.42 -11.00
C PHE A 188 -2.50 7.36 -11.35
N TYR A 189 -2.89 6.23 -11.92
CA TYR A 189 -1.97 5.14 -12.27
C TYR A 189 -1.40 5.31 -13.68
N GLY A 190 -0.14 4.86 -13.85
CA GLY A 190 0.52 4.76 -15.15
C GLY A 190 0.20 3.45 -15.87
N PHE A 191 0.60 3.38 -17.13
CA PHE A 191 0.49 2.17 -17.95
C PHE A 191 1.77 1.33 -17.87
N GLY A 192 1.63 0.03 -17.66
CA GLY A 192 2.70 -0.95 -17.71
C GLY A 192 2.65 -1.82 -18.98
N LEU A 193 3.63 -2.68 -19.12
CA LEU A 193 3.73 -3.61 -20.26
C LEU A 193 2.51 -4.54 -20.35
N ILE A 194 1.96 -4.97 -19.21
CA ILE A 194 0.75 -5.81 -19.20
C ILE A 194 -0.42 -5.10 -19.89
N HIS A 195 -0.58 -3.80 -19.68
CA HIS A 195 -1.62 -3.01 -20.34
C HIS A 195 -1.40 -2.90 -21.85
N MET A 196 -0.14 -2.78 -22.27
CA MET A 196 0.23 -2.55 -23.68
C MET A 196 0.18 -3.81 -24.52
N ILE A 197 0.77 -4.91 -24.03
CA ILE A 197 0.97 -6.13 -24.82
C ILE A 197 0.11 -7.33 -24.36
N GLY A 198 -0.59 -7.20 -23.21
CA GLY A 198 -1.37 -8.30 -22.65
C GLY A 198 -2.45 -8.83 -23.60
N GLY A 199 -3.12 -7.94 -24.33
CA GLY A 199 -4.08 -8.32 -25.37
C GLY A 199 -3.46 -9.12 -26.52
N LEU A 200 -2.32 -8.67 -27.03
CA LEU A 200 -1.59 -9.35 -28.09
C LEU A 200 -1.08 -10.72 -27.65
N THR A 201 -0.53 -10.82 -26.45
CA THR A 201 -0.05 -12.09 -25.87
C THR A 201 -1.21 -13.08 -25.72
N ARG A 202 -2.38 -12.63 -25.28
CA ARG A 202 -3.57 -13.47 -25.18
C ARG A 202 -4.02 -13.99 -26.55
N THR A 203 -4.03 -13.14 -27.58
CA THR A 203 -4.39 -13.52 -28.94
C THR A 203 -3.39 -14.51 -29.52
N ALA A 204 -2.09 -14.27 -29.36
CA ALA A 204 -1.03 -15.18 -29.82
C ALA A 204 -1.13 -16.55 -29.14
N THR A 205 -1.39 -16.59 -27.83
CA THR A 205 -1.57 -17.83 -27.09
C THR A 205 -2.80 -18.62 -27.58
N ALA A 206 -3.91 -17.93 -27.87
CA ALA A 206 -5.11 -18.55 -28.41
C ALA A 206 -4.87 -19.14 -29.81
N ALA A 207 -4.18 -18.39 -30.68
CA ALA A 207 -3.83 -18.87 -32.02
C ALA A 207 -2.91 -20.12 -31.98
N LEU A 208 -1.90 -20.11 -31.10
CA LEU A 208 -1.01 -21.27 -30.93
C LEU A 208 -1.79 -22.50 -30.43
N ARG A 209 -2.69 -22.34 -29.47
CA ARG A 209 -3.55 -23.44 -29.01
C ARG A 209 -4.41 -24.00 -30.13
N GLN A 210 -5.05 -23.16 -30.93
CA GLN A 210 -5.85 -23.58 -32.08
C GLN A 210 -5.00 -24.33 -33.13
N LEU A 211 -3.76 -23.91 -33.41
CA LEU A 211 -2.86 -24.62 -34.29
C LEU A 211 -2.48 -26.00 -33.75
N LEU A 212 -2.21 -26.10 -32.45
CA LEU A 212 -1.91 -27.38 -31.82
C LEU A 212 -3.11 -28.32 -31.85
N ASP A 213 -4.31 -27.82 -31.57
CA ASP A 213 -5.55 -28.59 -31.62
C ASP A 213 -5.83 -29.09 -33.05
N ALA A 214 -5.69 -28.20 -34.06
CA ALA A 214 -5.84 -28.58 -35.47
C ALA A 214 -4.81 -29.64 -35.92
N GLY A 215 -3.55 -29.47 -35.48
CA GLY A 215 -2.49 -30.46 -35.76
C GLY A 215 -2.78 -31.82 -35.10
N THR A 216 -3.30 -31.81 -33.91
CA THR A 216 -3.71 -33.03 -33.20
C THR A 216 -4.86 -33.74 -33.92
N LEU A 217 -5.89 -33.00 -34.34
CA LEU A 217 -7.01 -33.54 -35.13
C LEU A 217 -6.60 -34.08 -36.46
N ALA A 218 -5.64 -33.42 -37.18
CA ALA A 218 -5.16 -33.86 -38.47
C ALA A 218 -4.32 -35.15 -38.38
N ASN A 219 -3.74 -35.47 -37.23
CA ASN A 219 -2.92 -36.67 -37.01
C ASN A 219 -3.69 -37.80 -36.29
N LEU A 220 -4.98 -37.66 -36.04
CA LEU A 220 -5.84 -38.76 -35.53
C LEU A 220 -6.08 -39.75 -36.68
N PRO A 221 -5.84 -41.07 -36.45
CA PRO A 221 -6.05 -42.13 -37.48
C PRO A 221 -7.52 -42.32 -37.83
#